data_5a9e4f06fabf7cec87e4542ed9167937
#
_entry.id   5a9e4f06fabf7cec87e4542ed9167937
#
_cell.length_a   1.000
_cell.length_b   1.000
_cell.length_c   1.000
_cell.angle_alpha   90.00
_cell.angle_beta   90.00
_cell.angle_gamma   90.00
#
_symmetry.space_group_name_H-M   'P 1'
#
loop_
_entity.id
_entity.type
_entity.pdbx_description
1 polymer ?
#
loop_
_entity_poly.entity_id
_entity_poly.type
_entity_poly.pdbx_seq_one_letter_code
_entity_poly.pdbx_strand_id
1 'polypeptide(L)'
;MPTPLSVSQKIKSVLRIDRSFRLVWQASRKWTIINALLVIVQGVIPLAALYLIKLIIDTISQAVQTGSAEGAVSDVTVLVVIAASVAIVQVGVGRLAAYTKEAQAVTVTDYVHDVIHKKSIDHDLAYYENPDYFDTLHRAQREGPYRPTTIVNGLNMLGQNGVSLIVMVGLLFTFHWSVGLLLFVSTLPGLWVQIHFARKNFRWQKEVTPSERRASYYSWILTSD
;
A
#
# COMPACT_ATOMS: atom_id res chain seq x y z
N MET A 1 0.02 34.40 8.84
CA MET A 1 -0.91 33.29 9.18
C MET A 1 -1.43 32.73 7.86
N PRO A 2 -1.15 31.49 7.48
CA PRO A 2 -1.71 30.92 6.26
C PRO A 2 -3.17 30.56 6.54
N THR A 3 -4.06 31.09 5.71
CA THR A 3 -5.49 30.80 5.68
C THR A 3 -5.77 29.29 5.64
N PRO A 4 -6.76 28.78 6.39
CA PRO A 4 -7.11 27.37 6.34
C PRO A 4 -7.62 27.02 4.94
N LEU A 5 -6.92 26.10 4.27
CA LEU A 5 -7.33 25.60 2.95
C LEU A 5 -8.77 25.11 3.02
N SER A 6 -9.63 25.66 2.16
CA SER A 6 -11.01 25.25 1.96
C SER A 6 -11.08 23.73 1.72
N VAL A 7 -12.16 23.09 2.20
CA VAL A 7 -12.45 21.65 2.00
C VAL A 7 -12.33 21.26 0.52
N SER A 8 -12.75 22.14 -0.40
CA SER A 8 -12.60 22.01 -1.85
C SER A 8 -11.12 21.97 -2.31
N GLN A 9 -10.23 22.71 -1.66
CA GLN A 9 -8.78 22.66 -1.96
C GLN A 9 -8.12 21.41 -1.39
N LYS A 10 -8.62 20.88 -0.27
CA LYS A 10 -8.21 19.57 0.26
C LYS A 10 -8.64 18.43 -0.65
N ILE A 11 -9.83 18.50 -1.21
CA ILE A 11 -10.32 17.52 -2.21
C ILE A 11 -9.50 17.62 -3.50
N LYS A 12 -9.13 18.82 -3.97
CA LYS A 12 -8.23 19.00 -5.11
C LYS A 12 -6.80 18.49 -4.87
N SER A 13 -6.31 18.45 -3.64
CA SER A 13 -5.01 17.84 -3.33
C SER A 13 -5.08 16.31 -3.32
N VAL A 14 -6.22 15.73 -3.00
CA VAL A 14 -6.50 14.29 -3.14
C VAL A 14 -6.64 13.90 -4.63
N LEU A 15 -7.16 14.78 -5.47
CA LEU A 15 -7.26 14.60 -6.93
C LEU A 15 -5.89 14.58 -7.66
N ARG A 16 -4.77 14.85 -6.98
CA ARG A 16 -3.44 14.61 -7.55
C ARG A 16 -3.09 13.12 -7.68
N ILE A 17 -3.85 12.24 -7.04
CA ILE A 17 -3.75 10.78 -7.22
C ILE A 17 -3.99 10.40 -8.69
N ASP A 18 -4.90 11.10 -9.38
CA ASP A 18 -5.18 10.88 -10.79
C ASP A 18 -3.94 11.10 -11.68
N ARG A 19 -3.15 12.15 -11.41
CA ARG A 19 -1.90 12.40 -12.13
C ARG A 19 -0.85 11.34 -11.85
N SER A 20 -0.75 10.89 -10.60
CA SER A 20 0.18 9.85 -10.20
C SER A 20 -0.19 8.51 -10.82
N PHE A 21 -1.47 8.16 -10.83
CA PHE A 21 -1.96 6.95 -11.48
C PHE A 21 -1.69 6.98 -12.99
N ARG A 22 -1.97 8.11 -13.66
CA ARG A 22 -1.70 8.28 -15.09
C ARG A 22 -0.22 8.14 -15.40
N LEU A 23 0.65 8.70 -14.57
CA LEU A 23 2.11 8.58 -14.71
C LEU A 23 2.55 7.11 -14.61
N VAL A 24 2.10 6.40 -13.58
CA VAL A 24 2.41 4.97 -13.40
C VAL A 24 1.87 4.13 -14.56
N TRP A 25 0.65 4.42 -15.03
CA TRP A 25 0.05 3.74 -16.15
C TRP A 25 0.81 3.96 -17.46
N GLN A 26 1.27 5.19 -17.73
CA GLN A 26 2.05 5.53 -18.93
C GLN A 26 3.43 4.89 -18.88
N ALA A 27 4.07 4.91 -17.70
CA ALA A 27 5.42 4.37 -17.52
C ALA A 27 5.46 2.83 -17.60
N SER A 28 4.45 2.14 -17.02
CA SER A 28 4.56 0.70 -16.79
C SER A 28 3.22 -0.04 -16.91
N ARG A 29 2.53 0.09 -18.05
CA ARG A 29 1.20 -0.52 -18.26
C ARG A 29 1.13 -2.03 -17.99
N LYS A 30 2.15 -2.78 -18.45
CA LYS A 30 2.23 -4.25 -18.24
C LYS A 30 2.31 -4.59 -16.76
N TRP A 31 3.21 -3.98 -16.04
CA TRP A 31 3.40 -4.21 -14.60
C TRP A 31 2.18 -3.78 -13.79
N THR A 32 1.51 -2.69 -14.17
CA THR A 32 0.29 -2.22 -13.50
C THR A 32 -0.84 -3.25 -13.61
N ILE A 33 -1.03 -3.87 -14.78
CA ILE A 33 -2.05 -4.92 -14.98
C ILE A 33 -1.69 -6.16 -14.16
N ILE A 34 -0.43 -6.62 -14.21
CA ILE A 34 0.02 -7.79 -13.46
C ILE A 34 -0.17 -7.57 -11.96
N ASN A 35 0.24 -6.41 -11.44
CA ASN A 35 0.07 -6.07 -10.03
C ASN A 35 -1.40 -5.99 -9.62
N ALA A 36 -2.27 -5.40 -10.46
CA ALA A 36 -3.70 -5.35 -10.19
C ALA A 36 -4.30 -6.76 -10.08
N LEU A 37 -3.90 -7.67 -10.96
CA LEU A 37 -4.33 -9.06 -10.95
C LEU A 37 -3.84 -9.81 -9.71
N LEU A 38 -2.57 -9.62 -9.34
CA LEU A 38 -1.98 -10.20 -8.12
C LEU A 38 -2.64 -9.66 -6.85
N VAL A 39 -3.00 -8.37 -6.81
CA VAL A 39 -3.75 -7.76 -5.69
C VAL A 39 -5.10 -8.45 -5.49
N ILE A 40 -5.83 -8.73 -6.57
CA ILE A 40 -7.11 -9.46 -6.49
C ILE A 40 -6.88 -10.88 -5.96
N VAL A 41 -5.91 -11.59 -6.50
CA VAL A 41 -5.56 -12.95 -6.07
C VAL A 41 -5.18 -12.97 -4.58
N GLN A 42 -4.32 -12.06 -4.14
CA GLN A 42 -3.93 -11.92 -2.73
C GLN A 42 -5.10 -11.57 -1.81
N GLY A 43 -6.09 -10.83 -2.29
CA GLY A 43 -7.30 -10.52 -1.53
C GLY A 43 -8.23 -11.72 -1.35
N VAL A 44 -8.26 -12.64 -2.33
CA VAL A 44 -9.16 -13.80 -2.32
C VAL A 44 -8.58 -15.01 -1.58
N ILE A 45 -7.26 -15.26 -1.69
CA ILE A 45 -6.61 -16.44 -1.07
C ILE A 45 -6.90 -16.57 0.44
N PRO A 46 -6.85 -15.50 1.27
CA PRO A 46 -7.16 -15.62 2.70
C PRO A 46 -8.57 -16.14 2.99
N LEU A 47 -9.55 -15.88 2.09
CA LEU A 47 -10.90 -16.45 2.24
C LEU A 47 -10.92 -17.96 2.08
N ALA A 48 -10.18 -18.48 1.09
CA ALA A 48 -10.06 -19.92 0.90
C ALA A 48 -9.44 -20.57 2.15
N ALA A 49 -8.43 -19.95 2.75
CA ALA A 49 -7.83 -20.42 3.99
C ALA A 49 -8.84 -20.42 5.17
N LEU A 50 -9.60 -19.34 5.35
CA LEU A 50 -10.63 -19.27 6.40
C LEU A 50 -11.75 -20.29 6.18
N TYR A 51 -12.17 -20.48 4.92
CA TYR A 51 -13.18 -21.50 4.59
C TYR A 51 -12.70 -22.91 4.87
N LEU A 52 -11.43 -23.23 4.58
CA LEU A 52 -10.82 -24.51 4.90
C LEU A 52 -10.75 -24.75 6.42
N ILE A 53 -10.38 -23.74 7.19
CA ILE A 53 -10.39 -23.81 8.66
C ILE A 53 -11.81 -24.13 9.17
N LYS A 54 -12.83 -23.47 8.62
CA LYS A 54 -14.23 -23.77 8.95
C LYS A 54 -14.56 -25.23 8.66
N LEU A 55 -14.24 -25.75 7.46
CA LEU A 55 -14.50 -27.14 7.09
C LEU A 55 -13.82 -28.12 8.03
N ILE A 56 -12.56 -27.85 8.43
CA ILE A 56 -11.83 -28.69 9.40
C ILE A 56 -12.57 -28.72 10.74
N ILE A 57 -12.99 -27.55 11.24
CA ILE A 57 -13.71 -27.46 12.53
C ILE A 57 -15.05 -28.19 12.43
N ASP A 58 -15.81 -28.03 11.36
CA ASP A 58 -17.11 -28.67 11.14
C ASP A 58 -16.95 -30.20 11.08
N THR A 59 -15.95 -30.70 10.36
CA THR A 59 -15.64 -32.15 10.27
C THR A 59 -15.29 -32.74 11.62
N ILE A 60 -14.44 -32.06 12.41
CA ILE A 60 -14.07 -32.51 13.77
C ILE A 60 -15.31 -32.49 14.68
N SER A 61 -16.12 -31.44 14.61
CA SER A 61 -17.33 -31.28 15.43
C SER A 61 -18.34 -32.42 15.16
N GLN A 62 -18.53 -32.77 13.89
CA GLN A 62 -19.40 -33.88 13.48
C GLN A 62 -18.86 -35.22 13.95
N ALA A 63 -17.56 -35.46 13.83
CA ALA A 63 -16.95 -36.70 14.30
C ALA A 63 -17.09 -36.90 15.81
N VAL A 64 -16.97 -35.85 16.60
CA VAL A 64 -17.18 -35.91 18.04
C VAL A 64 -18.66 -36.20 18.38
N GLN A 65 -19.61 -35.66 17.64
CA GLN A 65 -21.04 -35.88 17.87
C GLN A 65 -21.50 -37.28 17.48
N THR A 66 -20.94 -37.84 16.40
CA THR A 66 -21.34 -39.15 15.84
C THR A 66 -20.55 -40.30 16.43
N GLY A 67 -19.46 -40.03 17.20
CA GLY A 67 -18.60 -41.06 17.80
C GLY A 67 -17.80 -41.90 16.76
N SER A 68 -17.79 -41.47 15.47
CA SER A 68 -17.11 -42.18 14.37
C SER A 68 -15.77 -41.49 14.06
N ALA A 69 -14.70 -41.95 14.71
CA ALA A 69 -13.37 -41.37 14.56
C ALA A 69 -12.64 -41.82 13.28
N GLU A 70 -12.85 -43.03 12.80
CA GLU A 70 -12.02 -43.59 11.71
C GLU A 70 -12.18 -42.90 10.34
N GLY A 71 -13.38 -42.49 9.94
CA GLY A 71 -13.61 -41.74 8.71
C GLY A 71 -13.17 -40.26 8.80
N ALA A 72 -13.39 -39.67 9.96
CA ALA A 72 -13.09 -38.25 10.20
C ALA A 72 -11.57 -37.93 10.17
N VAL A 73 -10.72 -38.84 10.60
CA VAL A 73 -9.25 -38.66 10.54
C VAL A 73 -8.77 -38.55 9.10
N SER A 74 -9.32 -39.37 8.17
CA SER A 74 -8.98 -39.30 6.75
C SER A 74 -9.40 -37.96 6.13
N ASP A 75 -10.64 -37.52 6.40
CA ASP A 75 -11.20 -36.30 5.84
C ASP A 75 -10.46 -35.06 6.36
N VAL A 76 -10.17 -35.01 7.66
CA VAL A 76 -9.38 -33.92 8.27
C VAL A 76 -7.96 -33.90 7.69
N THR A 77 -7.33 -35.05 7.48
CA THR A 77 -5.98 -35.12 6.89
C THR A 77 -5.98 -34.52 5.48
N VAL A 78 -6.96 -34.85 4.64
CA VAL A 78 -7.10 -34.30 3.30
C VAL A 78 -7.30 -32.77 3.35
N LEU A 79 -8.17 -32.28 4.23
CA LEU A 79 -8.41 -30.85 4.40
C LEU A 79 -7.15 -30.10 4.88
N VAL A 80 -6.37 -30.70 5.77
CA VAL A 80 -5.10 -30.14 6.25
C VAL A 80 -4.07 -30.05 5.10
N VAL A 81 -3.96 -31.08 4.26
CA VAL A 81 -3.07 -31.08 3.10
C VAL A 81 -3.48 -30.00 2.10
N ILE A 82 -4.78 -29.83 1.85
CA ILE A 82 -5.29 -28.76 0.99
C ILE A 82 -4.98 -27.39 1.61
N ALA A 83 -5.19 -27.21 2.91
CA ALA A 83 -4.87 -25.96 3.62
C ALA A 83 -3.37 -25.63 3.57
N ALA A 84 -2.50 -26.63 3.73
CA ALA A 84 -1.06 -26.46 3.57
C ALA A 84 -0.69 -26.06 2.13
N SER A 85 -1.32 -26.65 1.13
CA SER A 85 -1.12 -26.31 -0.28
C SER A 85 -1.54 -24.84 -0.57
N VAL A 86 -2.68 -24.42 -0.04
CA VAL A 86 -3.15 -23.03 -0.17
C VAL A 86 -2.17 -22.06 0.52
N ALA A 87 -1.63 -22.43 1.69
CA ALA A 87 -0.64 -21.62 2.38
C ALA A 87 0.66 -21.46 1.56
N ILE A 88 1.14 -22.54 0.93
CA ILE A 88 2.31 -22.48 0.04
C ILE A 88 2.04 -21.56 -1.15
N VAL A 89 0.86 -21.71 -1.80
CA VAL A 89 0.46 -20.84 -2.92
C VAL A 89 0.39 -19.38 -2.46
N GLN A 90 -0.15 -19.11 -1.29
CA GLN A 90 -0.22 -17.75 -0.74
C GLN A 90 1.17 -17.11 -0.59
N VAL A 91 2.13 -17.87 -0.05
CA VAL A 91 3.52 -17.40 0.07
C VAL A 91 4.13 -17.14 -1.33
N GLY A 92 3.94 -18.05 -2.27
CA GLY A 92 4.43 -17.92 -3.64
C GLY A 92 3.86 -16.67 -4.35
N VAL A 93 2.54 -16.49 -4.28
CA VAL A 93 1.87 -15.29 -4.84
C VAL A 93 2.35 -14.01 -4.16
N GLY A 94 2.58 -14.04 -2.84
CA GLY A 94 3.13 -12.92 -2.09
C GLY A 94 4.53 -12.52 -2.57
N ARG A 95 5.40 -13.49 -2.81
CA ARG A 95 6.75 -13.26 -3.34
C ARG A 95 6.73 -12.74 -4.77
N LEU A 96 5.87 -13.31 -5.61
CA LEU A 96 5.68 -12.85 -6.99
C LEU A 96 5.17 -11.40 -7.02
N ALA A 97 4.20 -11.05 -6.16
CA ALA A 97 3.70 -9.69 -6.06
C ALA A 97 4.77 -8.70 -5.57
N ALA A 98 5.62 -9.09 -4.62
CA ALA A 98 6.74 -8.26 -4.18
C ALA A 98 7.73 -8.00 -5.33
N TYR A 99 8.07 -9.03 -6.11
CA TYR A 99 8.94 -8.89 -7.26
C TYR A 99 8.35 -7.98 -8.35
N THR A 100 7.09 -8.20 -8.74
CA THR A 100 6.42 -7.40 -9.78
C THR A 100 6.27 -5.94 -9.38
N LYS A 101 6.04 -5.68 -8.08
CA LYS A 101 5.97 -4.35 -7.50
C LYS A 101 7.32 -3.62 -7.58
N GLU A 102 8.41 -4.30 -7.27
CA GLU A 102 9.76 -3.75 -7.36
C GLU A 102 10.13 -3.46 -8.83
N ALA A 103 9.89 -4.40 -9.73
CA ALA A 103 10.10 -4.21 -11.17
C ALA A 103 9.29 -3.03 -11.72
N GLN A 104 8.05 -2.85 -11.24
CA GLN A 104 7.23 -1.69 -11.60
C GLN A 104 7.84 -0.39 -11.08
N ALA A 105 8.30 -0.38 -9.83
CA ALA A 105 8.90 0.80 -9.21
C ALA A 105 10.15 1.27 -9.97
N VAL A 106 11.04 0.33 -10.34
CA VAL A 106 12.22 0.62 -11.16
C VAL A 106 11.81 1.20 -12.52
N THR A 107 10.88 0.54 -13.23
CA THR A 107 10.42 1.02 -14.55
C THR A 107 9.82 2.43 -14.49
N VAL A 108 9.06 2.73 -13.43
CA VAL A 108 8.47 4.07 -13.25
C VAL A 108 9.55 5.10 -12.90
N THR A 109 10.55 4.72 -12.11
CA THR A 109 11.70 5.57 -11.77
C THR A 109 12.50 5.93 -13.02
N ASP A 110 12.83 4.96 -13.85
CA ASP A 110 13.55 5.17 -15.11
C ASP A 110 12.77 6.09 -16.05
N TYR A 111 11.47 5.88 -16.19
CA TYR A 111 10.60 6.77 -16.97
C TYR A 111 10.63 8.22 -16.46
N VAL A 112 10.60 8.42 -15.14
CA VAL A 112 10.66 9.76 -14.56
C VAL A 112 12.04 10.40 -14.82
N HIS A 113 13.11 9.64 -14.71
CA HIS A 113 14.47 10.11 -15.07
C HIS A 113 14.55 10.55 -16.52
N ASP A 114 14.02 9.74 -17.45
CA ASP A 114 13.99 10.09 -18.88
C ASP A 114 13.23 11.39 -19.13
N VAL A 115 12.07 11.56 -18.48
CA VAL A 115 11.27 12.80 -18.58
C VAL A 115 12.03 14.01 -18.06
N ILE A 116 12.74 13.86 -16.93
CA ILE A 116 13.55 14.95 -16.35
C ILE A 116 14.71 15.29 -17.26
N HIS A 117 15.47 14.29 -17.73
CA HIS A 117 16.61 14.49 -18.63
C HIS A 117 16.18 15.17 -19.93
N LYS A 118 15.10 14.70 -20.55
CA LYS A 118 14.59 15.27 -21.78
C LYS A 118 14.24 16.74 -21.60
N LYS A 119 13.52 17.08 -20.52
CA LYS A 119 13.20 18.47 -20.20
C LYS A 119 14.44 19.31 -19.88
N SER A 120 15.45 18.73 -19.25
CA SER A 120 16.70 19.44 -18.96
C SER A 120 17.46 19.79 -20.25
N ILE A 121 17.46 18.91 -21.23
CA ILE A 121 18.13 19.15 -22.53
C ILE A 121 17.37 20.17 -23.40
N ASP A 122 16.04 20.16 -23.35
CA ASP A 122 15.19 21.05 -24.14
C ASP A 122 15.20 22.52 -23.63
N HIS A 123 15.82 22.80 -22.49
CA HIS A 123 15.88 24.15 -21.93
C HIS A 123 17.18 24.86 -22.32
N ASP A 124 17.05 26.15 -22.67
CA ASP A 124 18.16 27.03 -23.02
C ASP A 124 19.12 27.22 -21.83
N LEU A 125 20.43 27.38 -22.13
CA LEU A 125 21.48 27.57 -21.13
C LEU A 125 21.19 28.73 -20.18
N ALA A 126 20.50 29.77 -20.63
CA ALA A 126 20.09 30.91 -19.81
C ALA A 126 19.23 30.52 -18.58
N TYR A 127 18.50 29.38 -18.63
CA TYR A 127 17.74 28.90 -17.49
C TYR A 127 18.63 28.33 -16.39
N TYR A 128 19.80 27.76 -16.76
CA TYR A 128 20.76 27.20 -15.81
C TYR A 128 21.52 28.26 -15.02
N GLU A 129 21.56 29.49 -15.52
CA GLU A 129 22.13 30.64 -14.80
C GLU A 129 21.14 31.23 -13.76
N ASN A 130 19.87 30.83 -13.80
CA ASN A 130 18.87 31.27 -12.84
C ASN A 130 18.89 30.39 -11.57
N PRO A 131 19.17 30.94 -10.39
CA PRO A 131 19.22 30.19 -9.12
C PRO A 131 17.93 29.45 -8.79
N ASP A 132 16.75 30.04 -9.07
CA ASP A 132 15.44 29.42 -8.81
C ASP A 132 15.19 28.18 -9.67
N TYR A 133 15.67 28.22 -10.92
CA TYR A 133 15.59 27.06 -11.81
C TYR A 133 16.53 25.95 -11.35
N PHE A 134 17.77 26.29 -10.99
CA PHE A 134 18.75 25.35 -10.49
C PHE A 134 18.25 24.62 -9.23
N ASP A 135 17.69 25.35 -8.27
CA ASP A 135 17.09 24.79 -7.07
C ASP A 135 15.92 23.86 -7.39
N THR A 136 15.08 24.23 -8.36
CA THR A 136 13.94 23.42 -8.78
C THR A 136 14.40 22.14 -9.48
N LEU A 137 15.38 22.23 -10.37
CA LEU A 137 15.97 21.09 -11.06
C LEU A 137 16.67 20.14 -10.08
N HIS A 138 17.48 20.68 -9.17
CA HIS A 138 18.17 19.90 -8.14
C HIS A 138 17.19 19.17 -7.23
N ARG A 139 16.09 19.82 -6.84
CA ARG A 139 15.01 19.20 -6.08
C ARG A 139 14.32 18.11 -6.88
N ALA A 140 14.03 18.34 -8.16
CA ALA A 140 13.42 17.33 -9.04
C ALA A 140 14.33 16.10 -9.21
N GLN A 141 15.64 16.30 -9.39
CA GLN A 141 16.63 15.21 -9.50
C GLN A 141 16.77 14.44 -8.17
N ARG A 142 16.73 15.12 -7.04
CA ARG A 142 16.88 14.50 -5.71
C ARG A 142 15.64 13.74 -5.25
N GLU A 143 14.43 14.26 -5.53
CA GLU A 143 13.17 13.66 -5.12
C GLU A 143 12.57 12.72 -6.18
N GLY A 144 12.94 12.90 -7.45
CA GLY A 144 12.44 12.15 -8.59
C GLY A 144 12.59 10.63 -8.46
N PRO A 145 13.72 10.09 -8.00
CA PRO A 145 13.92 8.64 -7.88
C PRO A 145 13.03 7.97 -6.82
N TYR A 146 12.72 8.67 -5.73
CA TYR A 146 12.02 8.07 -4.59
C TYR A 146 10.50 8.25 -4.62
N ARG A 147 10.01 9.35 -5.17
CA ARG A 147 8.57 9.63 -5.21
C ARG A 147 7.75 8.62 -6.03
N PRO A 148 8.19 8.17 -7.22
CA PRO A 148 7.45 7.18 -8.00
C PRO A 148 7.28 5.85 -7.26
N THR A 149 8.34 5.37 -6.61
CA THR A 149 8.32 4.13 -5.81
C THR A 149 7.32 4.24 -4.66
N THR A 150 7.30 5.37 -3.95
CA THR A 150 6.33 5.62 -2.87
C THR A 150 4.90 5.64 -3.40
N ILE A 151 4.67 6.22 -4.58
CA ILE A 151 3.34 6.26 -5.21
C ILE A 151 2.87 4.86 -5.60
N VAL A 152 3.73 4.08 -6.28
CA VAL A 152 3.44 2.69 -6.65
C VAL A 152 3.12 1.85 -5.42
N ASN A 153 3.94 1.98 -4.37
CA ASN A 153 3.72 1.27 -3.11
C ASN A 153 2.39 1.66 -2.46
N GLY A 154 2.06 2.94 -2.41
CA GLY A 154 0.80 3.45 -1.89
C GLY A 154 -0.41 2.96 -2.68
N LEU A 155 -0.36 2.97 -4.00
CA LEU A 155 -1.43 2.47 -4.87
C LEU A 155 -1.67 0.97 -4.69
N ASN A 156 -0.60 0.18 -4.66
CA ASN A 156 -0.70 -1.26 -4.44
C ASN A 156 -1.26 -1.59 -3.06
N MET A 157 -0.83 -0.88 -2.01
CA MET A 157 -1.32 -1.04 -0.65
C MET A 157 -2.82 -0.67 -0.55
N LEU A 158 -3.24 0.43 -1.17
CA LEU A 158 -4.65 0.83 -1.22
C LEU A 158 -5.49 -0.21 -1.97
N GLY A 159 -5.00 -0.71 -3.10
CA GLY A 159 -5.67 -1.76 -3.87
C GLY A 159 -5.83 -3.05 -3.04
N GLN A 160 -4.75 -3.54 -2.44
CA GLN A 160 -4.74 -4.76 -1.64
C GLN A 160 -5.68 -4.66 -0.42
N ASN A 161 -5.56 -3.56 0.34
CA ASN A 161 -6.42 -3.34 1.51
C ASN A 161 -7.89 -3.15 1.11
N GLY A 162 -8.16 -2.48 -0.02
CA GLY A 162 -9.51 -2.31 -0.55
C GLY A 162 -10.15 -3.64 -0.93
N VAL A 163 -9.45 -4.48 -1.68
CA VAL A 163 -9.93 -5.82 -2.04
C VAL A 163 -10.15 -6.68 -0.80
N SER A 164 -9.18 -6.72 0.11
CA SER A 164 -9.30 -7.48 1.37
C SER A 164 -10.50 -7.03 2.20
N LEU A 165 -10.76 -5.74 2.25
CA LEU A 165 -11.89 -5.18 3.00
C LEU A 165 -13.23 -5.58 2.38
N ILE A 166 -13.38 -5.46 1.05
CA ILE A 166 -14.59 -5.86 0.33
C ILE A 166 -14.89 -7.35 0.55
N VAL A 167 -13.84 -8.15 0.42
CA VAL A 167 -13.91 -9.60 0.58
C VAL A 167 -14.29 -9.98 2.02
N MET A 168 -13.69 -9.34 3.03
CA MET A 168 -13.97 -9.59 4.43
C MET A 168 -15.39 -9.15 4.82
N VAL A 169 -15.82 -7.99 4.34
CA VAL A 169 -17.20 -7.52 4.53
C VAL A 169 -18.18 -8.48 3.87
N GLY A 170 -17.94 -8.92 2.63
CA GLY A 170 -18.77 -9.92 1.95
C GLY A 170 -18.92 -11.22 2.76
N LEU A 171 -17.81 -11.72 3.31
CA LEU A 171 -17.82 -12.92 4.15
C LEU A 171 -18.62 -12.71 5.45
N LEU A 172 -18.49 -11.56 6.11
CA LEU A 172 -19.25 -11.25 7.32
C LEU A 172 -20.76 -11.22 7.08
N PHE A 173 -21.20 -10.70 5.93
CA PHE A 173 -22.62 -10.71 5.56
C PHE A 173 -23.18 -12.12 5.34
N THR A 174 -22.37 -13.12 4.99
CA THR A 174 -22.82 -14.51 4.86
C THR A 174 -23.06 -15.20 6.21
N PHE A 175 -22.42 -14.74 7.28
CA PHE A 175 -22.60 -15.33 8.63
C PHE A 175 -23.79 -14.73 9.36
N HIS A 176 -23.72 -13.46 9.68
CA HIS A 176 -24.79 -12.72 10.35
C HIS A 176 -24.51 -11.21 10.27
N TRP A 177 -25.46 -10.43 9.80
CA TRP A 177 -25.28 -8.98 9.64
C TRP A 177 -24.92 -8.26 10.95
N SER A 178 -25.43 -8.76 12.10
CA SER A 178 -25.18 -8.19 13.43
C SER A 178 -23.70 -8.33 13.86
N VAL A 179 -23.02 -9.41 13.46
CA VAL A 179 -21.59 -9.60 13.74
C VAL A 179 -20.77 -8.57 12.97
N GLY A 180 -21.11 -8.35 11.71
CA GLY A 180 -20.48 -7.32 10.88
C GLY A 180 -20.65 -5.91 11.47
N LEU A 181 -21.83 -5.59 11.97
CA LEU A 181 -22.13 -4.31 12.60
C LEU A 181 -21.35 -4.14 13.91
N LEU A 182 -21.28 -5.17 14.74
CA LEU A 182 -20.53 -5.14 16.01
C LEU A 182 -19.03 -4.93 15.76
N LEU A 183 -18.45 -5.63 14.79
CA LEU A 183 -17.06 -5.45 14.40
C LEU A 183 -16.79 -4.05 13.82
N PHE A 184 -17.71 -3.54 13.01
CA PHE A 184 -17.60 -2.18 12.47
C PHE A 184 -17.58 -1.14 13.59
N VAL A 185 -18.52 -1.23 14.54
CA VAL A 185 -18.58 -0.32 15.69
C VAL A 185 -17.34 -0.43 16.56
N SER A 186 -16.81 -1.63 16.79
CA SER A 186 -15.61 -1.84 17.60
C SER A 186 -14.33 -1.27 16.96
N THR A 187 -14.28 -1.10 15.63
CA THR A 187 -13.12 -0.50 14.95
C THR A 187 -13.12 1.02 14.99
N LEU A 188 -14.28 1.68 15.20
CA LEU A 188 -14.40 3.14 15.18
C LEU A 188 -13.52 3.84 16.23
N PRO A 189 -13.41 3.38 17.49
CA PRO A 189 -12.52 3.99 18.48
C PRO A 189 -11.05 3.95 18.04
N GLY A 190 -10.59 2.82 17.48
CA GLY A 190 -9.23 2.67 16.97
C GLY A 190 -8.93 3.65 15.81
N LEU A 191 -9.85 3.78 14.86
CA LEU A 191 -9.73 4.74 13.77
C LEU A 191 -9.68 6.18 14.26
N TRP A 192 -10.54 6.52 15.24
CA TRP A 192 -10.55 7.86 15.81
C TRP A 192 -9.22 8.21 16.49
N VAL A 193 -8.69 7.29 17.30
CA VAL A 193 -7.37 7.43 17.95
C VAL A 193 -6.27 7.58 16.88
N GLN A 194 -6.24 6.72 15.87
CA GLN A 194 -5.23 6.76 14.80
C GLN A 194 -5.25 8.09 14.03
N ILE A 195 -6.44 8.58 13.67
CA ILE A 195 -6.57 9.88 12.98
C ILE A 195 -6.14 11.04 13.88
N HIS A 196 -6.49 10.99 15.17
CA HIS A 196 -6.11 12.02 16.12
C HIS A 196 -4.59 12.10 16.31
N PHE A 197 -3.94 10.95 16.53
CA PHE A 197 -2.48 10.87 16.67
C PHE A 197 -1.74 11.20 15.38
N ALA A 198 -2.23 10.78 14.22
CA ALA A 198 -1.64 11.14 12.93
C ALA A 198 -1.62 12.67 12.72
N ARG A 199 -2.72 13.36 13.08
CA ARG A 199 -2.79 14.83 13.02
C ARG A 199 -1.82 15.50 13.98
N LYS A 200 -1.68 14.98 15.20
CA LYS A 200 -0.76 15.47 16.22
C LYS A 200 0.69 15.29 15.78
N ASN A 201 1.03 14.11 15.28
CA ASN A 201 2.36 13.80 14.78
C ASN A 201 2.75 14.68 13.58
N PHE A 202 1.82 14.91 12.65
CA PHE A 202 2.06 15.81 11.52
C PHE A 202 2.34 17.27 11.96
N ARG A 203 1.61 17.78 12.98
CA ARG A 203 1.87 19.10 13.53
C ARG A 203 3.24 19.17 14.19
N TRP A 204 3.57 18.17 15.00
CA TRP A 204 4.85 18.10 15.71
C TRP A 204 6.03 18.03 14.71
N GLN A 205 5.95 17.20 13.68
CA GLN A 205 6.97 17.16 12.62
C GLN A 205 7.17 18.52 11.95
N LYS A 206 6.08 19.26 11.70
CA LYS A 206 6.16 20.59 11.10
C LYS A 206 6.83 21.62 12.02
N GLU A 207 6.63 21.52 13.33
CA GLU A 207 7.24 22.39 14.33
C GLU A 207 8.73 22.08 14.54
N VAL A 208 9.14 20.81 14.44
CA VAL A 208 10.53 20.36 14.64
C VAL A 208 11.40 20.58 13.40
N THR A 209 10.82 20.59 12.20
CA THR A 209 11.56 20.75 10.93
C THR A 209 12.54 21.95 10.90
N PRO A 210 12.22 23.15 11.43
CA PRO A 210 13.18 24.27 11.46
C PRO A 210 14.39 24.01 12.39
N SER A 211 14.15 23.30 13.50
CA SER A 211 15.19 22.96 14.48
C SER A 211 16.12 21.88 13.93
N GLU A 212 15.58 20.88 13.25
CA GLU A 212 16.35 19.82 12.58
C GLU A 212 17.23 20.38 11.45
N ARG A 213 16.75 21.37 10.68
CA ARG A 213 17.57 22.05 9.67
C ARG A 213 18.76 22.73 10.29
N ARG A 214 18.59 23.45 11.41
CA ARG A 214 19.68 24.10 12.13
C ARG A 214 20.67 23.06 12.66
N ALA A 215 20.19 21.99 13.28
CA ALA A 215 21.03 20.91 13.79
C ALA A 215 21.82 20.23 12.66
N SER A 216 21.19 19.95 11.53
CA SER A 216 21.87 19.37 10.35
C SER A 216 22.92 20.33 9.77
N TYR A 217 22.64 21.63 9.74
CA TYR A 217 23.60 22.62 9.28
C TYR A 217 24.83 22.69 10.20
N TYR A 218 24.63 22.72 11.51
CA TYR A 218 25.76 22.71 12.46
C TYR A 218 26.53 21.38 12.43
N SER A 219 25.82 20.25 12.30
CA SER A 219 26.48 18.95 12.14
C SER A 219 27.33 18.91 10.89
N TRP A 220 26.83 19.45 9.77
CA TRP A 220 27.58 19.50 8.51
C TRP A 220 28.83 20.36 8.64
N ILE A 221 28.76 21.55 9.26
CA ILE A 221 29.91 22.42 9.49
C ILE A 221 30.96 21.76 10.39
N LEU A 222 30.55 20.98 11.38
CA LEU A 222 31.45 20.33 12.34
C LEU A 222 32.06 19.04 11.82
N THR A 223 31.48 18.41 10.79
CA THR A 223 31.89 17.09 10.29
C THR A 223 32.41 17.11 8.85
N SER A 224 32.31 18.25 8.15
CA SER A 224 32.92 18.42 6.81
C SER A 224 34.31 19.01 6.99
N ASP A 225 35.34 18.18 6.86
CA ASP A 225 36.74 18.59 6.64
C ASP A 225 36.93 19.12 5.24
#